data_f8c88ed090e2fa6ecb84b1e1b43efaca
#
_entry.id   f8c88ed090e2fa6ecb84b1e1b43efaca
#
_cell.length_a   1.000
_cell.length_b   1.000
_cell.length_c   1.000
_cell.angle_alpha   90.00
_cell.angle_beta   90.00
_cell.angle_gamma   90.00
#
_symmetry.space_group_name_H-M   'P 1'
#
loop_
_entity.id
_entity.type
_entity.pdbx_description
1 polymer ?
#
loop_
_entity_poly.entity_id
_entity_poly.type
_entity_poly.pdbx_seq_one_letter_code
_entity_poly.pdbx_strand_id
1 'polypeptide(L)'
;MDSKDRQILALLERNARLSYGEIGKAVGLAGSSVHDRVRKLEKRGIVKGYRAEIDFTAAGLPITAIVSLALRPASPADIPAKVAEFELVESCYSVAGDNSYALVVRAPTTKALEELLDALRAKLEVVTRSTVVLSTPFQHRPMLRG
;
A
#
# COMPACT_ATOMS: atom_id res chain seq x y z
N MET A 1 13.92 14.54 13.16
CA MET A 1 14.45 13.22 12.76
C MET A 1 15.95 13.37 12.53
N ASP A 2 16.76 12.72 13.35
CA ASP A 2 18.23 12.74 13.26
C ASP A 2 18.77 11.55 12.42
N SER A 3 20.10 11.43 12.30
CA SER A 3 20.74 10.35 11.55
C SER A 3 20.44 8.97 12.13
N LYS A 4 20.36 8.84 13.45
CA LYS A 4 20.02 7.57 14.13
C LYS A 4 18.58 7.17 13.85
N ASP A 5 17.65 8.11 13.83
CA ASP A 5 16.25 7.81 13.46
C ASP A 5 16.16 7.30 12.02
N ARG A 6 16.92 7.87 11.08
CA ARG A 6 16.97 7.39 9.68
C ARG A 6 17.54 5.99 9.57
N GLN A 7 18.61 5.68 10.31
CA GLN A 7 19.19 4.34 10.34
C GLN A 7 18.22 3.31 10.91
N ILE A 8 17.50 3.64 11.99
CA ILE A 8 16.47 2.80 12.58
C ILE A 8 15.35 2.54 11.57
N LEU A 9 14.84 3.59 10.91
CA LEU A 9 13.79 3.45 9.89
C LEU A 9 14.23 2.58 8.72
N ALA A 10 15.46 2.74 8.22
CA ALA A 10 15.98 1.92 7.12
C ALA A 10 16.08 0.43 7.50
N LEU A 11 16.39 0.11 8.76
CA LEU A 11 16.39 -1.27 9.26
C LEU A 11 14.96 -1.82 9.37
N LEU A 12 14.04 -1.06 9.93
CA LEU A 12 12.63 -1.45 10.06
C LEU A 12 11.94 -1.62 8.71
N GLU A 13 12.26 -0.76 7.72
CA GLU A 13 11.73 -0.89 6.36
C GLU A 13 12.17 -2.20 5.69
N ARG A 14 13.40 -2.66 5.98
CA ARG A 14 13.92 -3.93 5.45
C ARG A 14 13.40 -5.15 6.20
N ASN A 15 13.28 -5.05 7.51
CA ASN A 15 12.79 -6.13 8.36
C ASN A 15 12.14 -5.58 9.63
N ALA A 16 10.82 -5.47 9.60
CA ALA A 16 10.02 -5.01 10.74
C ALA A 16 10.02 -5.97 11.95
N ARG A 17 10.59 -7.17 11.82
CA ARG A 17 10.67 -8.15 12.92
C ARG A 17 11.97 -8.06 13.74
N LEU A 18 12.90 -7.17 13.37
CA LEU A 18 14.10 -6.94 14.17
C LEU A 18 13.72 -6.49 15.58
N SER A 19 14.35 -7.09 16.58
CA SER A 19 14.24 -6.63 17.96
C SER A 19 14.94 -5.29 18.14
N TYR A 20 14.51 -4.50 19.11
CA TYR A 20 15.18 -3.24 19.42
C TYR A 20 16.64 -3.42 19.86
N GLY A 21 16.97 -4.60 20.43
CA GLY A 21 18.35 -4.96 20.74
C GLY A 21 19.21 -5.17 19.48
N GLU A 22 18.69 -5.86 18.47
CA GLU A 22 19.37 -6.06 17.18
C GLU A 22 19.55 -4.73 16.44
N ILE A 23 18.51 -3.91 16.39
CA ILE A 23 18.60 -2.56 15.82
C ILE A 23 19.64 -1.73 16.59
N GLY A 24 19.60 -1.79 17.91
CA GLY A 24 20.53 -1.06 18.77
C GLY A 24 21.99 -1.42 18.49
N LYS A 25 22.30 -2.70 18.37
CA LYS A 25 23.64 -3.18 17.98
C LYS A 25 24.07 -2.62 16.62
N ALA A 26 23.16 -2.57 15.63
CA ALA A 26 23.48 -2.09 14.29
C ALA A 26 23.71 -0.56 14.24
N VAL A 27 23.02 0.21 15.08
CA VAL A 27 23.10 1.67 15.05
C VAL A 27 23.95 2.27 16.20
N GLY A 28 24.51 1.43 17.06
CA GLY A 28 25.32 1.85 18.20
C GLY A 28 24.51 2.53 19.31
N LEU A 29 23.36 1.96 19.67
CA LEU A 29 22.46 2.44 20.73
C LEU A 29 22.04 1.27 21.65
N ALA A 30 21.64 1.60 22.88
CA ALA A 30 20.94 0.64 23.74
C ALA A 30 19.53 0.34 23.17
N GLY A 31 19.03 -0.88 23.37
CA GLY A 31 17.70 -1.28 22.91
C GLY A 31 16.56 -0.39 23.47
N SER A 32 16.67 0.05 24.72
CA SER A 32 15.74 1.01 25.34
C SER A 32 15.72 2.36 24.61
N SER A 33 16.89 2.86 24.20
CA SER A 33 16.98 4.09 23.39
C SER A 33 16.36 3.93 22.01
N VAL A 34 16.49 2.76 21.37
CA VAL A 34 15.81 2.44 20.11
C VAL A 34 14.31 2.41 20.32
N HIS A 35 13.83 1.73 21.35
CA HIS A 35 12.41 1.67 21.70
C HIS A 35 11.80 3.08 21.84
N ASP A 36 12.44 3.96 22.59
CA ASP A 36 11.95 5.32 22.79
C ASP A 36 11.91 6.14 21.50
N ARG A 37 12.91 5.95 20.63
CA ARG A 37 12.95 6.60 19.31
C ARG A 37 11.85 6.08 18.39
N VAL A 38 11.66 4.77 18.30
CA VAL A 38 10.60 4.16 17.49
C VAL A 38 9.23 4.66 17.94
N ARG A 39 8.98 4.67 19.26
CA ARG A 39 7.72 5.17 19.84
C ARG A 39 7.46 6.66 19.48
N LYS A 40 8.52 7.48 19.43
CA LYS A 40 8.41 8.89 18.98
C LYS A 40 8.09 8.98 17.48
N LEU A 41 8.68 8.11 16.66
CA LEU A 41 8.42 8.04 15.22
C LEU A 41 6.97 7.57 14.92
N GLU A 42 6.47 6.63 15.69
CA GLU A 42 5.06 6.19 15.65
C GLU A 42 4.09 7.31 16.05
N LYS A 43 4.33 7.97 17.19
CA LYS A 43 3.51 9.11 17.64
C LYS A 43 3.47 10.26 16.64
N ARG A 44 4.54 10.46 15.88
CA ARG A 44 4.63 11.49 14.84
C ARG A 44 4.03 11.03 13.51
N GLY A 45 3.52 9.78 13.42
CA GLY A 45 2.96 9.21 12.19
C GLY A 45 3.99 8.95 11.08
N ILE A 46 5.30 8.93 11.41
CA ILE A 46 6.36 8.59 10.46
C ILE A 46 6.34 7.08 10.24
N VAL A 47 6.28 6.29 11.31
CA VAL A 47 5.94 4.87 11.25
C VAL A 47 4.43 4.77 11.40
N LYS A 48 3.75 4.35 10.34
CA LYS A 48 2.28 4.26 10.29
C LYS A 48 1.77 2.86 10.68
N GLY A 49 2.65 1.87 10.74
CA GLY A 49 2.30 0.49 11.06
C GLY A 49 3.36 -0.49 10.53
N TYR A 50 3.10 -1.76 10.77
CA TYR A 50 3.95 -2.88 10.36
C TYR A 50 3.09 -3.87 9.60
N ARG A 51 3.58 -4.38 8.47
CA ARG A 51 2.85 -5.34 7.63
C ARG A 51 3.74 -6.49 7.24
N ALA A 52 3.12 -7.67 7.08
CA ALA A 52 3.74 -8.79 6.42
C ALA A 52 3.72 -8.58 4.90
N GLU A 53 4.74 -9.03 4.21
CA GLU A 53 4.74 -9.19 2.76
C GLU A 53 4.10 -10.54 2.44
N ILE A 54 3.04 -10.53 1.65
CA ILE A 54 2.21 -11.69 1.35
C ILE A 54 2.35 -12.07 -0.12
N ASP A 55 2.57 -13.34 -0.40
CA ASP A 55 2.38 -13.91 -1.73
C ASP A 55 0.88 -14.05 -2.00
N PHE A 56 0.31 -13.09 -2.68
CA PHE A 56 -1.13 -13.07 -2.99
C PHE A 56 -1.54 -14.20 -3.93
N THR A 57 -0.65 -14.68 -4.78
CA THR A 57 -0.92 -15.85 -5.64
C THR A 57 -1.11 -17.10 -4.79
N ALA A 58 -0.19 -17.35 -3.87
CA ALA A 58 -0.29 -18.46 -2.92
C ALA A 58 -1.49 -18.31 -1.96
N ALA A 59 -1.88 -17.07 -1.65
CA ALA A 59 -3.03 -16.75 -0.81
C ALA A 59 -4.39 -16.79 -1.56
N GLY A 60 -4.41 -17.22 -2.84
CA GLY A 60 -5.65 -17.37 -3.61
C GLY A 60 -6.11 -16.13 -4.36
N LEU A 61 -5.29 -15.12 -4.51
CA LEU A 61 -5.54 -13.87 -5.25
C LEU A 61 -4.51 -13.67 -6.38
N PRO A 62 -4.47 -14.56 -7.38
CA PRO A 62 -3.41 -14.57 -8.39
C PRO A 62 -3.49 -13.41 -9.38
N ILE A 63 -4.64 -12.74 -9.48
CA ILE A 63 -4.83 -11.67 -10.47
C ILE A 63 -4.60 -10.32 -9.80
N THR A 64 -3.66 -9.57 -10.35
CA THR A 64 -3.44 -8.17 -10.01
C THR A 64 -3.83 -7.30 -11.20
N ALA A 65 -4.60 -6.25 -10.97
CA ALA A 65 -4.92 -5.26 -11.98
C ALA A 65 -4.71 -3.84 -11.45
N ILE A 66 -4.29 -2.95 -12.34
CA ILE A 66 -4.29 -1.51 -12.11
C ILE A 66 -5.52 -0.97 -12.84
N VAL A 67 -6.43 -0.36 -12.10
CA VAL A 67 -7.70 0.17 -12.62
C VAL A 67 -7.70 1.67 -12.46
N SER A 68 -7.70 2.37 -13.59
CA SER A 68 -7.84 3.83 -13.61
C SER A 68 -9.32 4.22 -13.67
N LEU A 69 -9.69 5.23 -12.87
CA LEU A 69 -11.04 5.80 -12.83
C LEU A 69 -11.02 7.21 -13.37
N ALA A 70 -11.83 7.46 -14.40
CA ALA A 70 -12.15 8.81 -14.86
C ALA A 70 -13.56 9.17 -14.38
N LEU A 71 -13.69 10.33 -13.73
CA LEU A 71 -14.97 10.79 -13.19
C LEU A 71 -15.88 11.29 -14.31
N ARG A 72 -17.18 11.18 -14.09
CA ARG A 72 -18.25 11.77 -14.87
C ARG A 72 -18.98 12.85 -14.06
N PRO A 73 -19.78 13.73 -14.67
CA PRO A 73 -20.57 14.71 -13.92
C PRO A 73 -21.50 14.09 -12.86
N ALA A 74 -21.95 12.86 -13.09
CA ALA A 74 -22.82 12.12 -12.16
C ALA A 74 -22.05 11.30 -11.10
N SER A 75 -20.71 11.27 -11.15
CA SER A 75 -19.92 10.55 -10.13
C SER A 75 -20.12 11.17 -8.75
N PRO A 76 -20.22 10.34 -7.69
CA PRO A 76 -20.40 10.83 -6.33
C PRO A 76 -19.18 11.65 -5.86
N ALA A 77 -19.42 12.56 -4.91
CA ALA A 77 -18.38 13.47 -4.41
C ALA A 77 -17.26 12.75 -3.64
N ASP A 78 -17.59 11.68 -2.91
CA ASP A 78 -16.64 10.93 -2.06
C ASP A 78 -16.29 9.56 -2.67
N ILE A 79 -15.54 9.60 -3.75
CA ILE A 79 -15.05 8.38 -4.43
C ILE A 79 -14.18 7.51 -3.52
N PRO A 80 -13.17 8.04 -2.77
CA PRO A 80 -12.32 7.19 -1.93
C PRO A 80 -13.07 6.40 -0.87
N ALA A 81 -14.05 6.99 -0.19
CA ALA A 81 -14.86 6.29 0.81
C ALA A 81 -15.69 5.17 0.18
N LYS A 82 -16.26 5.42 -0.98
CA LYS A 82 -17.04 4.41 -1.72
C LYS A 82 -16.17 3.30 -2.31
N VAL A 83 -14.97 3.62 -2.78
CA VAL A 83 -13.98 2.63 -3.26
C VAL A 83 -13.53 1.74 -2.11
N ALA A 84 -13.38 2.28 -0.90
CA ALA A 84 -12.98 1.50 0.29
C ALA A 84 -13.99 0.40 0.69
N GLU A 85 -15.23 0.44 0.17
CA GLU A 85 -16.22 -0.60 0.40
C GLU A 85 -15.99 -1.87 -0.48
N PHE A 86 -15.11 -1.81 -1.47
CA PHE A 86 -14.81 -2.94 -2.36
C PHE A 86 -13.61 -3.73 -1.83
N GLU A 87 -13.85 -4.92 -1.29
CA GLU A 87 -12.84 -5.77 -0.64
C GLU A 87 -11.67 -6.17 -1.54
N LEU A 88 -11.89 -6.26 -2.86
CA LEU A 88 -10.83 -6.60 -3.82
C LEU A 88 -9.93 -5.40 -4.17
N VAL A 89 -10.22 -4.21 -3.68
CA VAL A 89 -9.38 -3.02 -3.87
C VAL A 89 -8.38 -2.93 -2.74
N GLU A 90 -7.10 -3.17 -3.06
CA GLU A 90 -6.00 -3.08 -2.11
C GLU A 90 -5.59 -1.63 -1.83
N SER A 91 -5.55 -0.80 -2.86
CA SER A 91 -5.07 0.58 -2.77
C SER A 91 -5.86 1.51 -3.69
N CYS A 92 -6.02 2.75 -3.26
CA CYS A 92 -6.63 3.84 -4.04
C CYS A 92 -5.72 5.06 -3.97
N TYR A 93 -5.28 5.54 -5.13
CA TYR A 93 -4.45 6.73 -5.27
C TYR A 93 -5.23 7.80 -6.01
N SER A 94 -5.26 9.03 -5.47
CA SER A 94 -5.64 10.21 -6.25
C SER A 94 -4.45 10.58 -7.14
N VAL A 95 -4.68 10.74 -8.43
CA VAL A 95 -3.61 10.96 -9.41
C VAL A 95 -3.89 12.21 -10.24
N ALA A 96 -2.83 12.84 -10.72
CA ALA A 96 -2.91 13.92 -11.69
C ALA A 96 -2.77 13.35 -13.10
N GLY A 97 -3.60 13.83 -14.04
CA GLY A 97 -3.61 13.39 -15.44
C GLY A 97 -5.02 13.17 -15.96
N ASP A 98 -5.16 12.34 -16.98
CA ASP A 98 -6.45 12.07 -17.65
C ASP A 98 -7.44 11.30 -16.75
N ASN A 99 -6.95 10.62 -15.74
CA ASN A 99 -7.75 9.90 -14.77
C ASN A 99 -7.65 10.59 -13.41
N SER A 100 -8.67 10.40 -12.57
CA SER A 100 -8.73 11.01 -11.23
C SER A 100 -8.19 10.08 -10.14
N TYR A 101 -8.35 8.77 -10.33
CA TYR A 101 -7.89 7.74 -9.38
C TYR A 101 -7.24 6.57 -10.09
N ALA A 102 -6.28 5.94 -9.42
CA ALA A 102 -5.68 4.67 -9.79
C ALA A 102 -5.85 3.69 -8.63
N LEU A 103 -6.40 2.52 -8.91
CA LEU A 103 -6.63 1.45 -7.94
C LEU A 103 -5.66 0.31 -8.20
N VAL A 104 -5.19 -0.32 -7.13
CA VAL A 104 -4.58 -1.65 -7.20
C VAL A 104 -5.62 -2.65 -6.72
N VAL A 105 -5.90 -3.62 -7.56
CA VAL A 105 -6.94 -4.63 -7.35
C VAL A 105 -6.30 -6.02 -7.28
N ARG A 106 -6.79 -6.84 -6.34
CA ARG A 106 -6.45 -8.26 -6.25
C ARG A 106 -7.71 -9.09 -6.43
N ALA A 107 -7.66 -10.07 -7.33
CA ALA A 107 -8.83 -10.90 -7.60
C ALA A 107 -8.47 -12.39 -7.68
N PRO A 108 -9.37 -13.28 -7.23
CA PRO A 108 -9.16 -14.71 -7.29
C PRO A 108 -9.32 -15.26 -8.73
N THR A 109 -10.15 -14.63 -9.55
CA THR A 109 -10.45 -15.06 -10.94
C THR A 109 -10.66 -13.83 -11.83
N THR A 110 -10.57 -14.04 -13.14
CA THR A 110 -10.93 -13.02 -14.14
C THR A 110 -12.39 -12.62 -14.05
N LYS A 111 -13.27 -13.59 -13.71
CA LYS A 111 -14.70 -13.34 -13.50
C LYS A 111 -14.92 -12.39 -12.31
N ALA A 112 -14.25 -12.62 -11.18
CA ALA A 112 -14.34 -11.72 -10.03
C ALA A 112 -13.81 -10.30 -10.34
N LEU A 113 -12.77 -10.19 -11.18
CA LEU A 113 -12.30 -8.90 -11.67
C LEU A 113 -13.36 -8.21 -12.53
N GLU A 114 -13.99 -8.93 -13.46
CA GLU A 114 -15.06 -8.38 -14.31
C GLU A 114 -16.24 -7.88 -13.46
N GLU A 115 -16.73 -8.69 -12.52
CA GLU A 115 -17.80 -8.33 -11.58
C GLU A 115 -17.45 -7.06 -10.76
N LEU A 116 -16.20 -6.95 -10.29
CA LEU A 116 -15.74 -5.75 -9.61
C LEU A 116 -15.79 -4.52 -10.52
N LEU A 117 -15.33 -4.64 -11.78
CA LEU A 117 -15.33 -3.53 -12.73
C LEU A 117 -16.74 -3.06 -13.04
N ASP A 118 -17.69 -3.99 -13.19
CA ASP A 118 -19.10 -3.68 -13.39
C ASP A 118 -19.69 -2.97 -12.16
N ALA A 119 -19.40 -3.45 -10.97
CA ALA A 119 -19.85 -2.85 -9.73
C ALA A 119 -19.26 -1.43 -9.51
N LEU A 120 -18.00 -1.21 -9.84
CA LEU A 120 -17.37 0.12 -9.80
C LEU A 120 -18.07 1.09 -10.74
N ARG A 121 -18.34 0.67 -11.99
CA ARG A 121 -19.03 1.51 -12.98
C ARG A 121 -20.45 1.86 -12.55
N ALA A 122 -21.19 0.86 -12.06
CA ALA A 122 -22.58 1.04 -11.64
C ALA A 122 -22.70 1.92 -10.39
N LYS A 123 -21.83 1.70 -9.37
CA LYS A 123 -21.94 2.40 -8.09
C LYS A 123 -21.33 3.79 -8.11
N LEU A 124 -20.27 3.99 -8.89
CA LEU A 124 -19.50 5.24 -8.89
C LEU A 124 -19.75 6.11 -10.14
N GLU A 125 -20.48 5.58 -11.12
CA GLU A 125 -20.72 6.26 -12.40
C GLU A 125 -19.44 6.79 -13.03
N VAL A 126 -18.41 5.93 -13.10
CA VAL A 126 -17.07 6.24 -13.62
C VAL A 126 -16.80 5.51 -14.93
N VAL A 127 -15.81 5.99 -15.66
CA VAL A 127 -15.17 5.23 -16.72
C VAL A 127 -13.99 4.48 -16.13
N THR A 128 -13.90 3.17 -16.36
CA THR A 128 -12.79 2.33 -15.92
C THR A 128 -11.87 1.97 -17.07
N ARG A 129 -10.58 1.99 -16.84
CA ARG A 129 -9.57 1.40 -17.72
C ARG A 129 -8.71 0.46 -16.90
N SER A 130 -8.68 -0.82 -17.28
CA SER A 130 -8.01 -1.87 -16.52
C SER A 130 -6.76 -2.35 -17.26
N THR A 131 -5.68 -2.51 -16.53
CA THR A 131 -4.43 -3.12 -17.00
C THR A 131 -4.10 -4.29 -16.07
N VAL A 132 -4.10 -5.51 -16.62
CA VAL A 132 -3.73 -6.71 -15.85
C VAL A 132 -2.22 -6.80 -15.76
N VAL A 133 -1.70 -7.00 -14.56
CA VAL A 133 -0.28 -7.18 -14.30
C VAL A 133 0.10 -8.61 -14.68
N LEU A 134 1.01 -8.77 -15.63
CA LEU A 134 1.48 -10.09 -16.07
C LEU A 134 2.57 -10.64 -15.16
N SER A 135 3.47 -9.77 -14.68
CA SER A 135 4.53 -10.11 -13.73
C SER A 135 4.91 -8.89 -12.91
N THR A 136 5.46 -9.12 -11.74
CA THR A 136 5.96 -8.06 -10.85
C THR A 136 7.46 -8.25 -10.65
N PRO A 137 8.33 -7.68 -11.51
CA PRO A 137 9.78 -7.85 -11.39
C PRO A 137 10.33 -7.42 -10.02
N PHE A 138 9.76 -6.39 -9.43
CA PHE A 138 10.00 -5.98 -8.04
C PHE A 138 8.89 -5.05 -7.55
N GLN A 139 8.64 -5.06 -6.25
CA GLN A 139 7.79 -4.10 -5.55
C GLN A 139 8.30 -3.91 -4.11
N HIS A 140 7.83 -2.88 -3.42
CA HIS A 140 8.19 -2.61 -2.02
C HIS A 140 9.70 -2.57 -1.75
N ARG A 141 10.51 -2.15 -2.74
CA ARG A 141 11.94 -1.98 -2.54
C ARG A 141 12.18 -0.94 -1.44
N PRO A 142 13.03 -1.25 -0.44
CA PRO A 142 13.38 -0.28 0.59
C PRO A 142 13.94 1.01 -0.02
N MET A 143 13.35 2.14 0.34
CA MET A 143 13.69 3.46 -0.20
C MET A 143 14.60 4.26 0.74
N LEU A 144 14.56 3.95 2.05
CA LEU A 144 15.37 4.65 3.03
C LEU A 144 16.81 4.13 3.02
N ARG A 145 17.74 5.09 2.99
CA ARG A 145 19.18 4.83 3.15
C ARG A 145 19.60 5.27 4.54
N GLY A 146 20.20 4.37 5.29
CA GLY A 146 20.71 4.62 6.63
C GLY A 146 22.11 5.23 6.59
#